data_fc5a23027b66af516fed2178b46a3542
#
_entry.id   fc5a23027b66af516fed2178b46a3542
#
_cell.length_a   1.000
_cell.length_b   1.000
_cell.length_c   1.000
_cell.angle_alpha   90.00
_cell.angle_beta   90.00
_cell.angle_gamma   90.00
#
_symmetry.space_group_name_H-M   'P 1'
#
loop_
_entity.id
_entity.type
_entity.pdbx_description
1 polymer ?
#
loop_
_entity_poly.entity_id
_entity_poly.type
_entity_poly.pdbx_seq_one_letter_code
_entity_poly.pdbx_strand_id
1 'polypeptide(L)'
;MGDIDPKLAELTDKVLFGDVWERKQLSKRDRSLVTVAALMALNRPDQLRSHMALALQNGVTQDELVETITQLAFYTGWPNAVSAVPIAREVFKTADASASRPDQGAQTQEDRTITVIHTGSQPSTRGSADHFTGSVQVASRFQAEAPARSGGAIVTFEPGARTAWHTHPLGQTLIVTSGMGLVQQWGGPVQVIKPGDVVWIPPGVKHWHGATRTTSMTHIAIAEALNGKSVDWMDLVTEAQYLASQPE
;
A
#
# COMPACT_ATOMS: atom_id res chain seq x y z
N MET A 1 -22.10 -1.24 27.10
CA MET A 1 -21.13 -0.58 28.01
C MET A 1 -21.54 0.87 28.27
N GLY A 2 -21.81 1.66 27.25
CA GLY A 2 -22.15 3.07 27.39
C GLY A 2 -23.48 3.38 28.12
N ASP A 3 -24.36 2.42 28.21
CA ASP A 3 -25.60 2.46 28.99
C ASP A 3 -25.40 2.34 30.51
N ILE A 4 -24.32 1.71 30.93
CA ILE A 4 -23.98 1.48 32.35
C ILE A 4 -22.83 2.37 32.80
N ASP A 5 -21.78 2.49 31.98
CA ASP A 5 -20.59 3.31 32.24
C ASP A 5 -20.25 4.15 31.00
N PRO A 6 -20.93 5.30 30.83
CA PRO A 6 -20.69 6.19 29.69
C PRO A 6 -19.28 6.78 29.68
N LYS A 7 -18.65 6.96 30.86
CA LYS A 7 -17.28 7.50 30.94
C LYS A 7 -16.26 6.47 30.45
N LEU A 8 -16.43 5.20 30.80
CA LEU A 8 -15.58 4.13 30.31
C LEU A 8 -15.72 3.97 28.79
N ALA A 9 -16.93 4.08 28.26
CA ALA A 9 -17.17 4.04 26.81
C ALA A 9 -16.47 5.22 26.11
N GLU A 10 -16.62 6.44 26.63
CA GLU A 10 -15.94 7.62 26.08
C GLU A 10 -14.40 7.46 26.07
N LEU A 11 -13.81 6.97 27.16
CA LEU A 11 -12.36 6.73 27.26
C LEU A 11 -11.90 5.63 26.30
N THR A 12 -12.71 4.60 26.13
CA THR A 12 -12.43 3.53 25.15
C THR A 12 -12.40 4.09 23.73
N ASP A 13 -13.39 4.88 23.35
CA ASP A 13 -13.50 5.37 21.97
C ASP A 13 -12.48 6.50 21.70
N LYS A 14 -12.40 7.51 22.58
CA LYS A 14 -11.58 8.70 22.32
C LYS A 14 -10.10 8.50 22.66
N VAL A 15 -9.80 7.80 23.75
CA VAL A 15 -8.41 7.68 24.23
C VAL A 15 -7.79 6.38 23.75
N LEU A 16 -8.42 5.23 24.04
CA LEU A 16 -7.81 3.95 23.66
C LEU A 16 -7.76 3.80 22.12
N PHE A 17 -8.90 3.82 21.45
CA PHE A 17 -8.95 3.60 20.00
C PHE A 17 -8.68 4.88 19.20
N GLY A 18 -9.12 6.07 19.67
CA GLY A 18 -8.95 7.33 18.95
C GLY A 18 -7.56 7.97 19.08
N ASP A 19 -6.77 7.61 20.10
CA ASP A 19 -5.41 8.12 20.30
C ASP A 19 -4.37 6.97 20.35
N VAL A 20 -4.42 6.13 21.39
CA VAL A 20 -3.36 5.13 21.63
C VAL A 20 -3.19 4.16 20.47
N TRP A 21 -4.29 3.68 19.88
CA TRP A 21 -4.24 2.78 18.73
C TRP A 21 -3.86 3.46 17.42
N GLU A 22 -3.98 4.79 17.32
CA GLU A 22 -3.61 5.57 16.13
C GLU A 22 -2.16 6.07 16.16
N ARG A 23 -1.42 5.86 17.26
CA ARG A 23 -0.02 6.29 17.40
C ARG A 23 0.88 5.50 16.43
N LYS A 24 1.77 6.22 15.72
CA LYS A 24 2.61 5.68 14.63
C LYS A 24 3.78 4.80 15.07
N GLN A 25 4.16 4.83 16.36
CA GLN A 25 5.35 4.13 16.89
C GLN A 25 5.20 2.60 16.91
N LEU A 26 3.98 2.08 16.83
CA LEU A 26 3.69 0.66 16.73
C LEU A 26 2.54 0.47 15.74
N SER A 27 2.67 -0.46 14.80
CA SER A 27 1.62 -0.74 13.81
C SER A 27 0.34 -1.28 14.47
N LYS A 28 -0.83 -1.12 13.83
CA LYS A 28 -2.08 -1.72 14.31
C LYS A 28 -1.98 -3.25 14.41
N ARG A 29 -1.24 -3.87 13.48
CA ARG A 29 -0.93 -5.28 13.47
C ARG A 29 -0.17 -5.70 14.74
N ASP A 30 0.93 -5.04 15.03
CA ASP A 30 1.78 -5.38 16.17
C ASP A 30 1.10 -5.04 17.51
N ARG A 31 0.30 -3.96 17.56
CA ARG A 31 -0.57 -3.67 18.72
C ARG A 31 -1.55 -4.80 18.96
N SER A 32 -2.17 -5.33 17.91
CA SER A 32 -3.09 -6.47 18.02
C SER A 32 -2.39 -7.70 18.60
N LEU A 33 -1.20 -8.03 18.09
CA LEU A 33 -0.43 -9.19 18.56
C LEU A 33 -0.05 -9.04 20.04
N VAL A 34 0.43 -7.86 20.45
CA VAL A 34 0.76 -7.55 21.86
C VAL A 34 -0.48 -7.62 22.74
N THR A 35 -1.63 -7.12 22.27
CA THR A 35 -2.87 -7.15 23.03
C THR A 35 -3.40 -8.58 23.18
N VAL A 36 -3.37 -9.40 22.12
CA VAL A 36 -3.72 -10.83 22.17
C VAL A 36 -2.83 -11.56 23.18
N ALA A 37 -1.51 -11.32 23.12
CA ALA A 37 -0.56 -11.91 24.07
C ALA A 37 -0.88 -11.54 25.53
N ALA A 38 -1.18 -10.27 25.80
CA ALA A 38 -1.53 -9.79 27.13
C ALA A 38 -2.85 -10.41 27.64
N LEU A 39 -3.90 -10.45 26.79
CA LEU A 39 -5.20 -11.01 27.15
C LEU A 39 -5.14 -12.52 27.42
N MET A 40 -4.31 -13.23 26.65
CA MET A 40 -4.05 -14.65 26.85
C MET A 40 -3.33 -14.86 28.18
N ALA A 41 -2.25 -14.11 28.47
CA ALA A 41 -1.50 -14.18 29.70
C ALA A 41 -2.35 -13.91 30.95
N LEU A 42 -3.29 -12.96 30.82
CA LEU A 42 -4.22 -12.57 31.90
C LEU A 42 -5.47 -13.47 31.96
N ASN A 43 -5.58 -14.48 31.13
CA ASN A 43 -6.74 -15.37 31.01
C ASN A 43 -8.07 -14.61 30.90
N ARG A 44 -8.20 -13.76 29.85
CA ARG A 44 -9.39 -12.96 29.55
C ARG A 44 -10.09 -13.48 28.29
N PRO A 45 -10.84 -14.59 28.37
CA PRO A 45 -11.35 -15.32 27.20
C PRO A 45 -12.29 -14.49 26.30
N ASP A 46 -13.18 -13.68 26.89
CA ASP A 46 -14.14 -12.89 26.12
C ASP A 46 -13.45 -11.77 25.34
N GLN A 47 -12.52 -11.06 25.98
CA GLN A 47 -11.73 -10.01 25.31
C GLN A 47 -10.75 -10.62 24.32
N LEU A 48 -10.16 -11.78 24.65
CA LEU A 48 -9.26 -12.51 23.76
C LEU A 48 -9.96 -12.85 22.42
N ARG A 49 -11.21 -13.31 22.47
CA ARG A 49 -12.02 -13.61 21.27
C ARG A 49 -12.13 -12.40 20.35
N SER A 50 -12.57 -11.26 20.87
CA SER A 50 -12.76 -10.05 20.08
C SER A 50 -11.42 -9.49 19.56
N HIS A 51 -10.36 -9.56 20.35
CA HIS A 51 -9.04 -9.08 19.93
C HIS A 51 -8.31 -10.03 18.98
N MET A 52 -8.54 -11.33 19.02
CA MET A 52 -8.08 -12.24 17.96
C MET A 52 -8.76 -11.94 16.62
N ALA A 53 -10.07 -11.68 16.62
CA ALA A 53 -10.78 -11.28 15.40
C ALA A 53 -10.25 -9.94 14.86
N LEU A 54 -10.02 -8.96 15.73
CA LEU A 54 -9.41 -7.67 15.35
C LEU A 54 -7.97 -7.84 14.84
N ALA A 55 -7.20 -8.79 15.42
CA ALA A 55 -5.84 -9.08 14.98
C ALA A 55 -5.80 -9.58 13.52
N LEU A 56 -6.72 -10.48 13.16
CA LEU A 56 -6.88 -10.94 11.77
C LEU A 56 -7.22 -9.77 10.83
N GLN A 57 -8.15 -8.87 11.21
CA GLN A 57 -8.49 -7.68 10.44
C GLN A 57 -7.30 -6.72 10.28
N ASN A 58 -6.43 -6.64 11.26
CA ASN A 58 -5.22 -5.80 11.24
C ASN A 58 -4.01 -6.49 10.58
N GLY A 59 -4.19 -7.67 9.97
CA GLY A 59 -3.18 -8.35 9.16
C GLY A 59 -2.27 -9.31 9.94
N VAL A 60 -2.63 -9.72 11.16
CA VAL A 60 -2.01 -10.89 11.82
C VAL A 60 -2.62 -12.14 11.20
N THR A 61 -1.78 -13.11 10.83
CA THR A 61 -2.25 -14.36 10.22
C THR A 61 -2.74 -15.37 11.29
N GLN A 62 -3.52 -16.36 10.86
CA GLN A 62 -3.93 -17.48 11.73
C GLN A 62 -2.72 -18.24 12.27
N ASP A 63 -1.70 -18.47 11.42
CA ASP A 63 -0.47 -19.18 11.80
C ASP A 63 0.31 -18.40 12.87
N GLU A 64 0.39 -17.07 12.76
CA GLU A 64 1.04 -16.22 13.76
C GLU A 64 0.29 -16.23 15.10
N LEU A 65 -1.05 -16.30 15.08
CA LEU A 65 -1.83 -16.45 16.29
C LEU A 65 -1.63 -17.84 16.95
N VAL A 66 -1.54 -18.90 16.13
CA VAL A 66 -1.21 -20.25 16.61
C VAL A 66 0.18 -20.28 17.23
N GLU A 67 1.17 -19.69 16.56
CA GLU A 67 2.53 -19.62 17.09
C GLU A 67 2.60 -18.77 18.37
N THR A 68 1.83 -17.70 18.45
CA THR A 68 1.71 -16.89 19.69
C THR A 68 1.17 -17.74 20.85
N ILE A 69 0.16 -18.56 20.62
CA ILE A 69 -0.38 -19.49 21.64
C ILE A 69 0.71 -20.49 22.08
N THR A 70 1.43 -21.08 21.12
CA THR A 70 2.51 -22.02 21.39
C THR A 70 3.63 -21.37 22.20
N GLN A 71 4.11 -20.21 21.77
CA GLN A 71 5.16 -19.46 22.46
C GLN A 71 4.75 -19.14 23.90
N LEU A 72 3.56 -18.63 24.10
CA LEU A 72 3.07 -18.19 25.41
C LEU A 72 2.78 -19.35 26.37
N ALA A 73 2.62 -20.58 25.91
CA ALA A 73 2.51 -21.74 26.79
C ALA A 73 3.71 -21.85 27.74
N PHE A 74 4.91 -21.46 27.27
CA PHE A 74 6.16 -21.51 28.04
C PHE A 74 6.37 -20.30 28.94
N TYR A 75 5.74 -19.17 28.64
CA TYR A 75 5.93 -17.91 29.40
C TYR A 75 4.79 -17.60 30.36
N THR A 76 3.57 -18.04 30.07
CA THR A 76 2.36 -17.69 30.85
C THR A 76 1.64 -18.90 31.44
N GLY A 77 2.19 -20.11 31.16
CA GLY A 77 1.69 -21.39 31.64
C GLY A 77 0.75 -22.09 30.66
N TRP A 78 0.88 -23.40 30.65
CA TRP A 78 0.16 -24.31 29.75
C TRP A 78 -1.37 -24.17 29.80
N PRO A 79 -2.02 -23.95 30.98
CA PRO A 79 -3.48 -23.81 31.06
C PRO A 79 -4.00 -22.61 30.27
N ASN A 80 -3.27 -21.49 30.24
CA ASN A 80 -3.66 -20.30 29.48
C ASN A 80 -3.63 -20.56 27.97
N ALA A 81 -2.58 -21.26 27.49
CA ALA A 81 -2.48 -21.64 26.10
C ALA A 81 -3.60 -22.60 25.68
N VAL A 82 -3.86 -23.65 26.48
CA VAL A 82 -4.93 -24.62 26.21
C VAL A 82 -6.30 -23.94 26.18
N SER A 83 -6.54 -22.96 27.06
CA SER A 83 -7.79 -22.16 27.08
C SER A 83 -7.95 -21.28 25.85
N ALA A 84 -6.86 -20.80 25.24
CA ALA A 84 -6.88 -19.98 24.03
C ALA A 84 -7.19 -20.77 22.75
N VAL A 85 -6.87 -22.08 22.69
CA VAL A 85 -7.07 -22.92 21.49
C VAL A 85 -8.54 -22.99 21.02
N PRO A 86 -9.56 -23.27 21.87
CA PRO A 86 -10.94 -23.28 21.42
C PRO A 86 -11.42 -21.89 20.96
N ILE A 87 -10.91 -20.81 21.55
CA ILE A 87 -11.21 -19.43 21.15
C ILE A 87 -10.66 -19.17 19.75
N ALA A 88 -9.40 -19.49 19.50
CA ALA A 88 -8.79 -19.37 18.19
C ALA A 88 -9.56 -20.16 17.12
N ARG A 89 -9.92 -21.41 17.41
CA ARG A 89 -10.71 -22.26 16.51
C ARG A 89 -12.06 -21.64 16.13
N GLU A 90 -12.75 -21.03 17.07
CA GLU A 90 -14.02 -20.37 16.83
C GLU A 90 -13.85 -19.09 16.00
N VAL A 91 -12.87 -18.27 16.34
CA VAL A 91 -12.56 -17.04 15.60
C VAL A 91 -12.14 -17.36 14.15
N PHE A 92 -11.30 -18.38 13.96
CA PHE A 92 -10.87 -18.81 12.62
C PHE A 92 -12.06 -19.33 11.78
N LYS A 93 -12.90 -20.19 12.35
CA LYS A 93 -14.13 -20.62 11.67
C LYS A 93 -15.04 -19.46 11.26
N THR A 94 -15.16 -18.45 12.11
CA THR A 94 -15.99 -17.27 11.82
C THR A 94 -15.32 -16.40 10.72
N ALA A 95 -14.00 -16.26 10.75
CA ALA A 95 -13.24 -15.56 9.74
C ALA A 95 -13.35 -16.30 8.38
N ASP A 96 -13.17 -17.62 8.37
CA ASP A 96 -13.30 -18.45 7.17
C ASP A 96 -14.76 -18.45 6.63
N ALA A 97 -15.78 -18.47 7.52
CA ALA A 97 -17.19 -18.36 7.12
C ALA A 97 -17.57 -16.98 6.60
N SER A 98 -16.95 -15.91 7.09
CA SER A 98 -17.11 -14.56 6.54
C SER A 98 -16.36 -14.39 5.21
N ALA A 99 -15.24 -15.08 5.02
CA ALA A 99 -14.56 -15.20 3.74
C ALA A 99 -15.35 -16.02 2.71
N SER A 100 -16.27 -16.89 3.17
CA SER A 100 -17.12 -17.75 2.32
C SER A 100 -18.42 -17.06 1.85
N ARG A 101 -18.71 -15.82 2.28
CA ARG A 101 -19.78 -15.02 1.66
C ARG A 101 -19.22 -14.41 0.36
N PRO A 102 -20.00 -14.44 -0.76
CA PRO A 102 -19.53 -13.86 -2.01
C PRO A 102 -19.53 -12.33 -1.89
N ASP A 103 -18.51 -11.79 -1.24
CA ASP A 103 -18.12 -10.40 -1.32
C ASP A 103 -16.59 -10.38 -1.43
N GLN A 104 -16.17 -10.10 -2.61
CA GLN A 104 -14.89 -9.74 -3.20
C GLN A 104 -13.63 -9.93 -2.32
N GLY A 105 -12.85 -11.02 -2.55
CA GLY A 105 -11.41 -10.95 -2.41
C GLY A 105 -10.63 -12.01 -1.66
N ALA A 106 -11.21 -13.17 -1.28
CA ALA A 106 -10.40 -14.32 -0.86
C ALA A 106 -10.37 -15.37 -1.97
N GLN A 107 -9.40 -15.26 -2.88
CA GLN A 107 -9.13 -16.33 -3.85
C GLN A 107 -8.65 -17.58 -3.09
N THR A 108 -9.35 -18.70 -3.30
CA THR A 108 -8.89 -20.01 -2.88
C THR A 108 -7.58 -20.36 -3.59
N GLN A 109 -6.74 -21.20 -3.00
CA GLN A 109 -5.45 -21.60 -3.57
C GLN A 109 -5.60 -22.25 -4.97
N GLU A 110 -6.79 -22.73 -5.33
CA GLU A 110 -7.11 -23.29 -6.65
C GLU A 110 -7.30 -22.22 -7.74
N ASP A 111 -7.59 -20.95 -7.37
CA ASP A 111 -7.76 -19.84 -8.33
C ASP A 111 -6.51 -18.98 -8.53
N ARG A 112 -5.39 -19.33 -7.89
CA ARG A 112 -4.12 -18.60 -8.05
C ARG A 112 -3.40 -19.05 -9.30
N THR A 113 -3.78 -18.51 -10.42
CA THR A 113 -3.09 -18.72 -11.69
C THR A 113 -2.17 -17.54 -12.02
N ILE A 114 -1.02 -17.85 -12.63
CA ILE A 114 -0.14 -16.82 -13.17
C ILE A 114 -0.87 -16.12 -14.31
N THR A 115 -1.04 -14.80 -14.19
CA THR A 115 -1.62 -13.98 -15.24
C THR A 115 -0.51 -13.33 -16.07
N VAL A 116 -0.54 -13.54 -17.37
CA VAL A 116 0.38 -12.90 -18.32
C VAL A 116 -0.38 -11.87 -19.16
N ILE A 117 0.03 -10.61 -19.03
CA ILE A 117 -0.46 -9.53 -19.89
C ILE A 117 0.54 -9.39 -21.05
N HIS A 118 0.17 -9.89 -22.22
CA HIS A 118 1.02 -9.80 -23.40
C HIS A 118 1.09 -8.37 -23.94
N THR A 119 2.25 -7.99 -24.47
CA THR A 119 2.43 -6.70 -25.16
C THR A 119 1.37 -6.53 -26.26
N GLY A 120 0.70 -5.38 -26.26
CA GLY A 120 -0.35 -5.06 -27.23
C GLY A 120 -1.72 -5.67 -26.91
N SER A 121 -1.88 -6.50 -25.86
CA SER A 121 -3.19 -7.06 -25.48
C SER A 121 -4.12 -6.04 -24.82
N GLN A 122 -3.56 -4.96 -24.29
CA GLN A 122 -4.32 -3.85 -23.74
C GLN A 122 -4.19 -2.62 -24.66
N PRO A 123 -5.27 -1.86 -24.89
CA PRO A 123 -5.18 -0.63 -25.66
C PRO A 123 -4.33 0.40 -24.90
N SER A 124 -3.44 1.09 -25.61
CA SER A 124 -2.79 2.28 -25.05
C SER A 124 -3.81 3.41 -24.93
N THR A 125 -3.68 4.22 -23.88
CA THR A 125 -4.54 5.38 -23.67
C THR A 125 -3.68 6.64 -23.67
N ARG A 126 -4.21 7.72 -24.24
CA ARG A 126 -3.55 9.03 -24.15
C ARG A 126 -3.61 9.55 -22.70
N GLY A 127 -2.51 10.09 -22.20
CA GLY A 127 -2.47 10.78 -20.92
C GLY A 127 -3.41 11.99 -20.91
N SER A 128 -4.14 12.18 -19.80
CA SER A 128 -5.04 13.35 -19.64
C SER A 128 -4.25 14.66 -19.65
N ALA A 129 -4.77 15.69 -20.31
CA ALA A 129 -4.20 17.02 -20.32
C ALA A 129 -4.18 17.69 -18.91
N ASP A 130 -4.97 17.20 -17.98
CA ASP A 130 -4.94 17.66 -16.58
C ASP A 130 -3.66 17.23 -15.85
N HIS A 131 -3.03 16.14 -16.31
CA HIS A 131 -1.89 15.52 -15.65
C HIS A 131 -0.60 15.50 -16.48
N PHE A 132 -0.71 15.83 -17.78
CA PHE A 132 0.41 15.78 -18.70
C PHE A 132 0.42 16.97 -19.64
N THR A 133 1.61 17.48 -19.91
CA THR A 133 1.85 18.42 -21.02
C THR A 133 2.45 17.66 -22.19
N GLY A 134 2.00 17.96 -23.41
CA GLY A 134 2.47 17.29 -24.63
C GLY A 134 1.76 15.95 -24.90
N SER A 135 2.36 15.11 -25.72
CA SER A 135 1.80 13.81 -26.10
C SER A 135 2.39 12.70 -25.25
N VAL A 136 1.54 12.03 -24.50
CA VAL A 136 1.92 10.90 -23.62
C VAL A 136 1.00 9.71 -23.90
N GLN A 137 1.59 8.53 -24.01
CA GLN A 137 0.88 7.26 -24.14
C GLN A 137 1.09 6.41 -22.89
N VAL A 138 0.01 5.86 -22.35
CA VAL A 138 0.04 4.95 -21.19
C VAL A 138 -0.47 3.59 -21.63
N ALA A 139 0.37 2.57 -21.54
CA ALA A 139 0.09 1.20 -21.99
C ALA A 139 0.41 0.18 -20.88
N SER A 140 0.02 -1.06 -21.10
CA SER A 140 0.36 -2.22 -20.26
C SER A 140 0.16 -1.95 -18.76
N ARG A 141 -1.00 -1.39 -18.41
CA ARG A 141 -1.35 -1.13 -17.02
C ARG A 141 -1.54 -2.44 -16.27
N PHE A 142 -1.00 -2.51 -15.09
CA PHE A 142 -1.23 -3.61 -14.16
C PHE A 142 -1.55 -3.09 -12.78
N GLN A 143 -2.31 -3.87 -12.04
CA GLN A 143 -2.61 -3.66 -10.63
C GLN A 143 -2.55 -5.01 -9.95
N ALA A 144 -1.72 -5.13 -8.93
CA ALA A 144 -1.69 -6.33 -8.12
C ALA A 144 -2.96 -6.46 -7.29
N GLU A 145 -3.40 -7.70 -7.08
CA GLU A 145 -4.55 -8.00 -6.24
C GLU A 145 -4.18 -7.96 -4.75
N ALA A 146 -5.17 -7.64 -3.94
CA ALA A 146 -4.98 -7.64 -2.48
C ALA A 146 -4.44 -9.00 -1.97
N PRO A 147 -3.52 -9.02 -0.98
CA PRO A 147 -3.08 -7.90 -0.13
C PRO A 147 -1.96 -7.05 -0.76
N ALA A 148 -1.46 -7.39 -1.96
CA ALA A 148 -0.49 -6.56 -2.66
C ALA A 148 -1.12 -5.23 -3.10
N ARG A 149 -0.30 -4.17 -3.16
CA ARG A 149 -0.74 -2.81 -3.44
C ARG A 149 -0.03 -2.18 -4.63
N SER A 150 0.90 -2.92 -5.24
CA SER A 150 1.69 -2.43 -6.35
C SER A 150 0.86 -2.36 -7.63
N GLY A 151 1.04 -1.28 -8.35
CA GLY A 151 0.48 -1.08 -9.67
C GLY A 151 1.47 -0.33 -10.55
N GLY A 152 1.22 -0.30 -11.83
CA GLY A 152 2.11 0.40 -12.74
C GLY A 152 1.64 0.41 -14.18
N ALA A 153 2.47 1.01 -15.03
CA ALA A 153 2.24 1.09 -16.46
C ALA A 153 3.55 1.34 -17.23
N ILE A 154 3.53 1.07 -18.52
CA ILE A 154 4.53 1.58 -19.45
C ILE A 154 4.05 2.95 -19.92
N VAL A 155 4.89 3.98 -19.76
CA VAL A 155 4.55 5.35 -20.13
C VAL A 155 5.59 5.86 -21.14
N THR A 156 5.10 6.28 -22.29
CA THR A 156 5.92 6.88 -23.36
C THR A 156 5.60 8.36 -23.49
N PHE A 157 6.62 9.17 -23.40
CA PHE A 157 6.59 10.63 -23.58
C PHE A 157 7.21 10.98 -24.91
N GLU A 158 6.47 11.68 -25.77
CA GLU A 158 7.05 12.29 -26.97
C GLU A 158 7.99 13.47 -26.60
N PRO A 159 8.88 13.92 -27.48
CA PRO A 159 9.76 15.04 -27.20
C PRO A 159 9.01 16.25 -26.62
N GLY A 160 9.50 16.79 -25.51
CA GLY A 160 8.89 17.89 -24.79
C GLY A 160 7.74 17.53 -23.86
N ALA A 161 7.23 16.30 -23.90
CA ALA A 161 6.15 15.87 -23.03
C ALA A 161 6.62 15.56 -21.61
N ARG A 162 5.77 15.87 -20.64
CA ARG A 162 6.08 15.73 -19.21
C ARG A 162 4.86 15.57 -18.35
N THR A 163 5.01 15.05 -17.13
CA THR A 163 3.96 15.02 -16.12
C THR A 163 3.69 16.41 -15.54
N ALA A 164 2.55 16.58 -14.89
CA ALA A 164 2.35 17.61 -13.86
C ALA A 164 3.28 17.34 -12.66
N TRP A 165 3.45 18.30 -11.77
CA TRP A 165 3.95 18.05 -10.43
C TRP A 165 3.04 17.08 -9.71
N HIS A 166 3.60 16.11 -8.98
CA HIS A 166 2.81 15.13 -8.25
C HIS A 166 3.61 14.50 -7.10
N THR A 167 2.91 13.77 -6.25
CA THR A 167 3.50 12.95 -5.18
C THR A 167 2.90 11.55 -5.17
N HIS A 168 3.62 10.61 -4.56
CA HIS A 168 3.13 9.26 -4.30
C HIS A 168 3.15 8.99 -2.80
N PRO A 169 2.06 8.46 -2.20
CA PRO A 169 1.98 8.25 -0.75
C PRO A 169 2.99 7.24 -0.23
N LEU A 170 3.37 6.25 -1.05
CA LEU A 170 4.34 5.20 -0.71
C LEU A 170 5.60 5.23 -1.60
N GLY A 171 5.79 6.33 -2.35
CA GLY A 171 6.90 6.48 -3.29
C GLY A 171 6.63 5.85 -4.65
N GLN A 172 7.57 6.06 -5.57
CA GLN A 172 7.51 5.57 -6.95
C GLN A 172 8.88 5.08 -7.42
N THR A 173 8.88 4.00 -8.19
CA THR A 173 10.05 3.55 -8.94
C THR A 173 9.80 3.76 -10.43
N LEU A 174 10.76 4.38 -11.12
CA LEU A 174 10.78 4.44 -12.58
C LEU A 174 11.95 3.59 -13.08
N ILE A 175 11.71 2.79 -14.12
CA ILE A 175 12.74 2.04 -14.82
C ILE A 175 12.74 2.52 -16.27
N VAL A 176 13.76 3.25 -16.68
CA VAL A 176 13.84 3.78 -18.04
C VAL A 176 14.19 2.66 -19.01
N THR A 177 13.37 2.50 -20.05
CA THR A 177 13.53 1.41 -21.05
C THR A 177 14.01 1.90 -22.39
N SER A 178 13.69 3.15 -22.79
CA SER A 178 14.21 3.73 -24.05
C SER A 178 14.21 5.25 -24.02
N GLY A 179 15.00 5.85 -24.91
CA GLY A 179 15.06 7.29 -25.11
C GLY A 179 15.86 8.04 -24.03
N MET A 180 15.53 9.31 -23.81
CA MET A 180 16.19 10.16 -22.81
C MET A 180 15.17 11.05 -22.12
N GLY A 181 15.21 11.06 -20.80
CA GLY A 181 14.27 11.81 -19.99
C GLY A 181 14.93 12.68 -18.93
N LEU A 182 14.06 13.39 -18.24
CA LEU A 182 14.39 14.27 -17.13
C LEU A 182 13.53 13.92 -15.94
N VAL A 183 14.09 14.03 -14.75
CA VAL A 183 13.36 13.97 -13.47
C VAL A 183 13.84 15.10 -12.57
N GLN A 184 12.90 15.71 -11.84
CA GLN A 184 13.22 16.78 -10.89
C GLN A 184 12.37 16.69 -9.64
N GLN A 185 13.00 16.73 -8.49
CA GLN A 185 12.34 17.03 -7.23
C GLN A 185 12.10 18.54 -7.09
N TRP A 186 10.98 18.95 -6.49
CA TRP A 186 10.70 20.36 -6.24
C TRP A 186 11.83 21.03 -5.47
N GLY A 187 12.35 22.15 -6.02
CA GLY A 187 13.48 22.89 -5.45
C GLY A 187 14.85 22.23 -5.61
N GLY A 188 14.91 21.05 -6.24
CA GLY A 188 16.17 20.35 -6.52
C GLY A 188 16.67 20.53 -7.96
N PRO A 189 17.87 20.02 -8.26
CA PRO A 189 18.41 20.02 -9.63
C PRO A 189 17.64 19.02 -10.51
N VAL A 190 17.63 19.30 -11.81
CA VAL A 190 17.18 18.33 -12.80
C VAL A 190 18.24 17.26 -13.00
N GLN A 191 17.78 16.03 -13.15
CA GLN A 191 18.63 14.88 -13.46
C GLN A 191 18.23 14.28 -14.80
N VAL A 192 19.20 14.00 -15.65
CA VAL A 192 18.99 13.26 -16.89
C VAL A 192 18.88 11.79 -16.55
N ILE A 193 17.89 11.12 -17.13
CA ILE A 193 17.67 9.68 -16.99
C ILE A 193 17.67 9.01 -18.37
N LYS A 194 18.27 7.82 -18.46
CA LYS A 194 18.51 7.07 -19.71
C LYS A 194 18.24 5.58 -19.52
N PRO A 195 18.15 4.81 -20.61
CA PRO A 195 17.83 3.37 -20.54
C PRO A 195 18.77 2.61 -19.58
N GLY A 196 18.15 1.82 -18.71
CA GLY A 196 18.80 1.08 -17.63
C GLY A 196 18.82 1.81 -16.28
N ASP A 197 18.55 3.11 -16.25
CA ASP A 197 18.47 3.83 -14.98
C ASP A 197 17.22 3.44 -14.19
N VAL A 198 17.37 3.27 -12.88
CA VAL A 198 16.31 3.08 -11.90
C VAL A 198 16.24 4.30 -11.01
N VAL A 199 15.11 4.98 -11.03
CA VAL A 199 14.86 6.19 -10.24
C VAL A 199 13.94 5.83 -9.08
N TRP A 200 14.38 6.05 -7.85
CA TRP A 200 13.54 5.96 -6.67
C TRP A 200 13.13 7.34 -6.19
N ILE A 201 11.83 7.55 -6.11
CA ILE A 201 11.19 8.76 -5.59
C ILE A 201 10.57 8.42 -4.24
N PRO A 202 11.09 8.94 -3.11
CA PRO A 202 10.57 8.63 -1.79
C PRO A 202 9.11 9.09 -1.58
N PRO A 203 8.41 8.51 -0.58
CA PRO A 203 7.05 8.90 -0.24
C PRO A 203 6.90 10.40 -0.01
N GLY A 204 5.84 10.99 -0.60
CA GLY A 204 5.48 12.41 -0.43
C GLY A 204 6.40 13.41 -1.12
N VAL A 205 7.45 12.98 -1.81
CA VAL A 205 8.34 13.88 -2.56
C VAL A 205 7.61 14.43 -3.77
N LYS A 206 7.44 15.77 -3.82
CA LYS A 206 6.88 16.49 -4.98
C LYS A 206 7.91 16.49 -6.11
N HIS A 207 7.54 15.93 -7.26
CA HIS A 207 8.43 15.77 -8.40
C HIS A 207 7.66 15.81 -9.72
N TRP A 208 8.39 15.90 -10.82
CA TRP A 208 7.92 15.63 -12.17
C TRP A 208 8.97 14.85 -12.94
N HIS A 209 8.56 14.18 -14.02
CA HIS A 209 9.43 13.53 -15.00
C HIS A 209 8.82 13.61 -16.40
N GLY A 210 9.66 13.45 -17.42
CA GLY A 210 9.24 13.52 -18.82
C GLY A 210 10.39 13.34 -19.77
N ALA A 211 10.11 13.50 -21.07
CA ALA A 211 11.09 13.45 -22.15
C ALA A 211 11.95 14.73 -22.18
N THR A 212 13.10 14.66 -22.83
CA THR A 212 13.85 15.87 -23.23
C THR A 212 13.12 16.57 -24.39
N ARG A 213 13.59 17.76 -24.77
CA ARG A 213 12.96 18.52 -25.87
C ARG A 213 13.08 17.84 -27.23
N THR A 214 14.09 17.03 -27.42
CA THR A 214 14.46 16.47 -28.73
C THR A 214 14.34 14.96 -28.80
N THR A 215 14.23 14.28 -27.67
CA THR A 215 14.21 12.81 -27.61
C THR A 215 13.05 12.35 -26.77
N SER A 216 12.28 11.39 -27.26
CA SER A 216 11.24 10.71 -26.50
C SER A 216 11.83 9.90 -25.35
N MET A 217 11.01 9.57 -24.36
CA MET A 217 11.37 8.68 -23.26
C MET A 217 10.26 7.67 -22.98
N THR A 218 10.65 6.42 -22.78
CA THR A 218 9.75 5.40 -22.24
C THR A 218 10.30 4.84 -20.93
N HIS A 219 9.45 4.71 -19.95
CA HIS A 219 9.77 4.03 -18.70
C HIS A 219 8.65 3.13 -18.22
N ILE A 220 8.96 2.22 -17.31
CA ILE A 220 7.99 1.50 -16.49
C ILE A 220 7.84 2.31 -15.19
N ALA A 221 6.63 2.74 -14.88
CA ALA A 221 6.29 3.37 -13.59
C ALA A 221 5.67 2.32 -12.66
N ILE A 222 6.17 2.22 -11.43
CA ILE A 222 5.64 1.32 -10.39
C ILE A 222 5.41 2.15 -9.14
N ALA A 223 4.20 2.06 -8.58
CA ALA A 223 3.85 2.71 -7.31
C ALA A 223 2.90 1.82 -6.51
N GLU A 224 2.91 1.98 -5.18
CA GLU A 224 1.94 1.32 -4.31
C GLU A 224 0.80 2.26 -3.94
N ALA A 225 -0.40 1.69 -3.82
CA ALA A 225 -1.56 2.44 -3.33
C ALA A 225 -1.64 2.42 -1.80
N LEU A 226 -1.95 3.57 -1.21
CA LEU A 226 -2.35 3.72 0.18
C LEU A 226 -3.81 4.15 0.23
N ASN A 227 -4.66 3.35 0.88
CA ASN A 227 -6.11 3.59 0.92
C ASN A 227 -6.74 3.77 -0.48
N GLY A 228 -6.30 2.97 -1.45
CA GLY A 228 -6.80 3.00 -2.82
C GLY A 228 -6.23 4.12 -3.71
N LYS A 229 -5.31 4.94 -3.21
CA LYS A 229 -4.72 6.08 -3.92
C LYS A 229 -3.22 5.88 -4.09
N SER A 230 -2.72 5.96 -5.33
CA SER A 230 -1.30 5.80 -5.64
C SER A 230 -0.60 7.11 -6.02
N VAL A 231 -1.33 8.18 -6.35
CA VAL A 231 -0.79 9.45 -6.81
C VAL A 231 -1.65 10.63 -6.38
N ASP A 232 -1.01 11.75 -6.05
CA ASP A 232 -1.61 13.07 -5.82
C ASP A 232 -1.11 14.03 -6.88
N TRP A 233 -1.99 14.38 -7.85
CA TRP A 233 -1.67 15.31 -8.91
C TRP A 233 -1.78 16.77 -8.46
N MET A 234 -0.88 17.61 -8.98
CA MET A 234 -0.76 19.03 -8.66
C MET A 234 -0.70 19.85 -9.98
N ASP A 235 -0.23 21.09 -9.89
CA ASP A 235 -0.14 21.99 -11.05
C ASP A 235 0.76 21.42 -12.15
N LEU A 236 0.45 21.76 -13.39
CA LEU A 236 1.29 21.46 -14.54
C LEU A 236 2.68 22.13 -14.39
N VAL A 237 3.71 21.44 -14.85
CA VAL A 237 5.05 22.03 -14.98
C VAL A 237 5.01 23.09 -16.07
N THR A 238 5.29 24.34 -15.71
CA THR A 238 5.28 25.45 -16.68
C THR A 238 6.39 25.30 -17.71
N GLU A 239 6.22 25.94 -18.87
CA GLU A 239 7.25 25.94 -19.91
C GLU A 239 8.56 26.55 -19.39
N ALA A 240 8.49 27.62 -18.59
CA ALA A 240 9.66 28.23 -17.98
C ALA A 240 10.42 27.28 -17.04
N GLN A 241 9.70 26.52 -16.20
CA GLN A 241 10.29 25.49 -15.32
C GLN A 241 10.96 24.40 -16.13
N TYR A 242 10.28 23.90 -17.18
CA TYR A 242 10.79 22.85 -18.03
C TYR A 242 12.02 23.31 -18.83
N LEU A 243 12.03 24.53 -19.37
CA LEU A 243 13.17 25.08 -20.12
C LEU A 243 14.39 25.35 -19.24
N ALA A 244 14.17 25.85 -18.03
CA ALA A 244 15.25 26.02 -17.04
C ALA A 244 15.90 24.71 -16.60
N SER A 245 15.27 23.60 -16.94
CA SER A 245 15.66 22.23 -16.55
C SER A 245 16.45 21.50 -17.62
N GLN A 246 16.69 22.10 -18.79
CA GLN A 246 17.40 21.42 -19.87
C GLN A 246 18.92 21.42 -19.61
N PRO A 247 19.61 20.28 -19.78
CA PRO A 247 21.06 20.26 -19.82
C PRO A 247 21.52 21.08 -21.03
N GLU A 248 22.63 21.80 -20.86
CA GLU A 248 23.33 22.52 -21.96
C GLU A 248 23.83 21.57 -23.06
#